data_39a8c8be37f1074c464376095409d071
#
_entry.id   39a8c8be37f1074c464376095409d071
#
_cell.length_a   1.000
_cell.length_b   1.000
_cell.length_c   1.000
_cell.angle_alpha   90.00
_cell.angle_beta   90.00
_cell.angle_gamma   90.00
#
_symmetry.space_group_name_H-M   'P 1'
#
loop_
_entity.id
_entity.type
_entity.pdbx_description
1 polymer ?
#
loop_
_entity_poly.entity_id
_entity_poly.type
_entity_poly.pdbx_seq_one_letter_code
_entity_poly.pdbx_strand_id
1 'polypeptide(L)'
;LKAVRTPGGWRKYRLSDVEKFQGRESPERENQEIRAVAYCRVSSHDQKQKGDLERQSDRVVAHVARQGYKLVGAFEEIGSGMSDTRPKLHRLFKLVDAHEVDVVVVEHKDRLCRFNFGFLQAYFQSHGVEVEWVEDVLGKSYEEELVEDMLSLMSSFSARIYGKRSAENRRKKKRKEKAA
;
A
#
# COMPACT_ATOMS: atom_id res chain seq x y z
N LEU A 1 15.90 -8.33 -27.79
CA LEU A 1 15.50 -8.15 -26.40
C LEU A 1 16.17 -6.90 -25.81
N LYS A 2 15.38 -5.90 -25.40
CA LYS A 2 15.89 -4.69 -24.74
C LYS A 2 16.13 -5.01 -23.26
N ALA A 3 17.38 -5.02 -22.84
CA ALA A 3 17.75 -5.28 -21.46
C ALA A 3 17.83 -3.97 -20.65
N VAL A 4 17.27 -3.96 -19.44
CA VAL A 4 17.52 -2.93 -18.44
C VAL A 4 18.61 -3.44 -17.50
N ARG A 5 19.67 -2.65 -17.29
CA ARG A 5 20.74 -3.00 -16.32
C ARG A 5 20.36 -2.49 -14.93
N THR A 6 20.44 -3.37 -13.95
CA THR A 6 20.33 -2.99 -12.54
C THR A 6 21.64 -2.37 -12.04
N PRO A 7 21.64 -1.62 -10.92
CA PRO A 7 22.88 -1.09 -10.33
C PRO A 7 23.93 -2.15 -9.99
N GLY A 8 23.51 -3.42 -9.77
CA GLY A 8 24.42 -4.58 -9.57
C GLY A 8 24.89 -5.25 -10.86
N GLY A 9 24.69 -4.63 -12.03
CA GLY A 9 25.19 -5.13 -13.31
C GLY A 9 24.36 -6.24 -13.98
N TRP A 10 23.29 -6.72 -13.33
CA TRP A 10 22.41 -7.75 -13.87
C TRP A 10 21.53 -7.20 -14.99
N ARG A 11 21.30 -8.02 -16.03
CA ARG A 11 20.37 -7.70 -17.11
C ARG A 11 18.98 -8.22 -16.76
N LYS A 12 18.00 -7.33 -16.71
CA LYS A 12 16.58 -7.69 -16.63
C LYS A 12 15.93 -7.47 -17.99
N TYR A 13 15.07 -8.39 -18.38
CA TYR A 13 14.27 -8.31 -19.58
C TYR A 13 12.79 -8.23 -19.17
N ARG A 14 11.99 -7.53 -19.93
CA ARG A 14 10.52 -7.59 -19.74
C ARG A 14 10.06 -9.00 -20.09
N LEU A 15 9.14 -9.54 -19.31
CA LEU A 15 8.60 -10.89 -19.55
C LEU A 15 7.99 -10.99 -20.95
N SER A 16 7.23 -9.96 -21.39
CA SER A 16 6.70 -9.86 -22.75
C SER A 16 7.76 -9.96 -23.84
N ASP A 17 8.94 -9.38 -23.65
CA ASP A 17 10.02 -9.47 -24.64
C ASP A 17 10.64 -10.88 -24.68
N VAL A 18 10.62 -11.56 -23.52
CA VAL A 18 11.10 -12.95 -23.42
C VAL A 18 10.11 -13.91 -24.06
N GLU A 19 8.82 -13.73 -23.82
CA GLU A 19 7.74 -14.51 -24.42
C GLU A 19 7.72 -14.37 -25.93
N LYS A 20 7.85 -13.14 -26.47
CA LYS A 20 8.02 -12.87 -27.91
C LYS A 20 9.25 -13.60 -28.48
N PHE A 21 10.37 -13.56 -27.78
CA PHE A 21 11.60 -14.25 -28.23
C PHE A 21 11.45 -15.77 -28.24
N GLN A 22 10.65 -16.33 -27.34
CA GLN A 22 10.38 -17.76 -27.24
C GLN A 22 9.29 -18.25 -28.23
N GLY A 23 8.73 -17.34 -29.04
CA GLY A 23 7.62 -17.66 -29.96
C GLY A 23 6.32 -18.03 -29.22
N ARG A 24 6.23 -17.69 -27.93
CA ARG A 24 5.05 -17.86 -27.11
C ARG A 24 4.19 -16.60 -27.13
N GLU A 25 4.01 -16.01 -28.29
CA GLU A 25 3.07 -14.90 -28.44
C GLU A 25 1.65 -15.45 -28.17
N SER A 26 1.13 -15.13 -26.99
CA SER A 26 -0.30 -15.22 -26.76
C SER A 26 -0.93 -14.07 -27.56
N PRO A 27 -1.65 -14.32 -28.66
CA PRO A 27 -2.22 -13.26 -29.49
C PRO A 27 -3.27 -12.41 -28.77
N GLU A 28 -3.60 -12.78 -27.55
CA GLU A 28 -4.67 -12.16 -26.76
C GLU A 28 -4.22 -10.93 -25.93
N ARG A 29 -2.91 -10.67 -25.77
CA ARG A 29 -2.44 -9.57 -24.90
C ARG A 29 -2.22 -8.23 -25.61
N GLU A 30 -2.15 -8.18 -26.94
CA GLU A 30 -1.97 -6.91 -27.65
C GLU A 30 -3.21 -5.98 -27.62
N ASN A 31 -4.37 -6.49 -27.18
CA ASN A 31 -5.62 -5.73 -27.09
C ASN A 31 -6.30 -5.78 -25.73
N GLN A 32 -5.64 -6.31 -24.68
CA GLN A 32 -6.23 -6.28 -23.34
C GLN A 32 -5.99 -4.91 -22.69
N GLU A 33 -7.10 -4.23 -22.39
CA GLU A 33 -7.09 -3.02 -21.57
C GLU A 33 -6.40 -3.31 -20.22
N ILE A 34 -5.36 -2.55 -19.87
CA ILE A 34 -4.67 -2.66 -18.59
C ILE A 34 -5.65 -2.28 -17.48
N ARG A 35 -5.91 -3.21 -16.57
CA ARG A 35 -6.85 -3.05 -15.47
C ARG A 35 -6.15 -2.37 -14.30
N ALA A 36 -6.57 -1.16 -13.98
CA ALA A 36 -5.98 -0.36 -12.90
C ALA A 36 -6.92 -0.25 -11.70
N VAL A 37 -6.33 -0.25 -10.51
CA VAL A 37 -7.01 0.09 -9.27
C VAL A 37 -6.39 1.36 -8.70
N ALA A 38 -7.22 2.34 -8.38
CA ALA A 38 -6.85 3.52 -7.61
C ALA A 38 -6.91 3.21 -6.11
N TYR A 39 -5.84 3.48 -5.36
CA TYR A 39 -5.84 3.35 -3.91
C TYR A 39 -5.40 4.66 -3.27
N CYS A 40 -6.28 5.24 -2.47
CA CYS A 40 -6.11 6.51 -1.80
C CYS A 40 -6.25 6.33 -0.28
N ARG A 41 -5.43 7.05 0.49
CA ARG A 41 -5.43 6.93 1.96
C ARG A 41 -5.13 8.26 2.63
N VAL A 42 -5.85 8.52 3.73
CA VAL A 42 -5.53 9.55 4.72
C VAL A 42 -5.49 8.93 6.11
N SER A 43 -4.71 9.51 7.02
CA SER A 43 -4.53 8.94 8.37
C SER A 43 -5.72 9.22 9.29
N SER A 44 -6.45 10.33 9.11
CA SER A 44 -7.52 10.76 10.01
C SER A 44 -8.81 11.16 9.30
N HIS A 45 -9.92 11.19 10.06
CA HIS A 45 -11.19 11.70 9.58
C HIS A 45 -11.17 13.21 9.32
N ASP A 46 -10.34 13.97 10.05
CA ASP A 46 -10.20 15.41 9.86
C ASP A 46 -9.63 15.74 8.48
N GLN A 47 -8.64 14.97 8.02
CA GLN A 47 -8.09 15.10 6.68
C GLN A 47 -9.13 14.78 5.60
N LYS A 48 -9.99 13.77 5.83
CA LYS A 48 -11.12 13.50 4.94
C LYS A 48 -12.06 14.70 4.86
N GLN A 49 -12.43 15.30 6.01
CA GLN A 49 -13.32 16.48 6.05
C GLN A 49 -12.70 17.71 5.36
N LYS A 50 -11.37 17.85 5.37
CA LYS A 50 -10.65 18.89 4.62
C LYS A 50 -10.57 18.63 3.12
N GLY A 51 -11.12 17.51 2.63
CA GLY A 51 -11.14 17.13 1.21
C GLY A 51 -9.80 16.59 0.68
N ASP A 52 -8.86 16.23 1.56
CA ASP A 52 -7.55 15.72 1.14
C ASP A 52 -7.68 14.38 0.41
N LEU A 53 -8.58 13.51 0.89
CA LEU A 53 -8.83 12.21 0.28
C LEU A 53 -9.45 12.34 -1.12
N GLU A 54 -10.40 13.24 -1.28
CA GLU A 54 -11.06 13.52 -2.56
C GLU A 54 -10.06 14.08 -3.58
N ARG A 55 -9.27 15.10 -3.20
CA ARG A 55 -8.21 15.65 -4.08
C ARG A 55 -7.17 14.60 -4.49
N GLN A 56 -6.85 13.68 -3.60
CA GLN A 56 -5.96 12.55 -3.87
C GLN A 56 -6.60 11.60 -4.89
N SER A 57 -7.87 11.24 -4.67
CA SER A 57 -8.66 10.37 -5.56
C SER A 57 -8.73 10.96 -6.96
N ASP A 58 -9.05 12.24 -7.10
CA ASP A 58 -9.13 12.93 -8.38
C ASP A 58 -7.80 12.88 -9.16
N ARG A 59 -6.67 13.11 -8.48
CA ARG A 59 -5.35 13.06 -9.11
C ARG A 59 -4.99 11.66 -9.59
N VAL A 60 -5.27 10.65 -8.78
CA VAL A 60 -4.98 9.24 -9.11
C VAL A 60 -5.85 8.77 -10.27
N VAL A 61 -7.16 9.06 -10.23
CA VAL A 61 -8.10 8.70 -11.30
C VAL A 61 -7.76 9.42 -12.61
N ALA A 62 -7.40 10.70 -12.54
CA ALA A 62 -6.94 11.44 -13.71
C ALA A 62 -5.64 10.85 -14.31
N HIS A 63 -4.74 10.33 -13.47
CA HIS A 63 -3.55 9.61 -13.96
C HIS A 63 -3.93 8.31 -14.67
N VAL A 64 -4.79 7.49 -14.08
CA VAL A 64 -5.32 6.25 -14.69
C VAL A 64 -5.92 6.54 -16.07
N ALA A 65 -6.74 7.60 -16.18
CA ALA A 65 -7.34 8.00 -17.43
C ALA A 65 -6.31 8.47 -18.48
N ARG A 66 -5.30 9.25 -18.07
CA ARG A 66 -4.21 9.70 -18.96
C ARG A 66 -3.37 8.56 -19.50
N GLN A 67 -3.18 7.50 -18.73
CA GLN A 67 -2.45 6.31 -19.16
C GLN A 67 -3.29 5.40 -20.06
N GLY A 68 -4.58 5.68 -20.23
CA GLY A 68 -5.49 4.84 -20.97
C GLY A 68 -5.84 3.51 -20.29
N TYR A 69 -5.65 3.44 -18.98
CA TYR A 69 -5.97 2.25 -18.21
C TYR A 69 -7.47 2.15 -17.92
N LYS A 70 -7.96 0.93 -17.82
CA LYS A 70 -9.34 0.65 -17.41
C LYS A 70 -9.41 0.63 -15.89
N LEU A 71 -10.11 1.60 -15.29
CA LEU A 71 -10.34 1.63 -13.85
C LEU A 71 -11.32 0.50 -13.44
N VAL A 72 -10.84 -0.51 -12.73
CA VAL A 72 -11.64 -1.64 -12.23
C VAL A 72 -12.02 -1.50 -10.77
N GLY A 73 -11.40 -0.56 -10.04
CA GLY A 73 -11.74 -0.27 -8.66
C GLY A 73 -11.10 1.02 -8.17
N ALA A 74 -11.78 1.70 -7.25
CA ALA A 74 -11.25 2.83 -6.52
C ALA A 74 -11.47 2.59 -5.03
N PHE A 75 -10.39 2.62 -4.24
CA PHE A 75 -10.42 2.39 -2.81
C PHE A 75 -9.95 3.61 -2.05
N GLU A 76 -10.81 4.10 -1.19
CA GLU A 76 -10.55 5.20 -0.27
C GLU A 76 -10.47 4.67 1.15
N GLU A 77 -9.33 4.81 1.80
CA GLU A 77 -9.05 4.30 3.13
C GLU A 77 -8.82 5.45 4.12
N ILE A 78 -9.40 5.33 5.31
CA ILE A 78 -9.05 6.18 6.44
C ILE A 78 -8.36 5.29 7.46
N GLY A 79 -7.09 5.55 7.70
CA GLY A 79 -6.29 4.77 8.64
C GLY A 79 -4.80 5.02 8.48
N SER A 80 -4.05 4.72 9.53
CA SER A 80 -2.61 4.88 9.54
C SER A 80 -1.92 4.01 8.47
N GLY A 81 -0.92 4.56 7.80
CA GLY A 81 -0.06 3.84 6.88
C GLY A 81 0.80 2.75 7.53
N MET A 82 0.83 2.70 8.87
CA MET A 82 1.51 1.69 9.68
C MET A 82 0.57 0.55 10.12
N SER A 83 -0.74 0.70 9.91
CA SER A 83 -1.73 -0.31 10.30
C SER A 83 -1.77 -1.44 9.27
N ASP A 84 -1.83 -2.66 9.76
CA ASP A 84 -2.11 -3.88 8.99
C ASP A 84 -3.62 -4.17 8.86
N THR A 85 -4.46 -3.52 9.69
CA THR A 85 -5.91 -3.70 9.71
C THR A 85 -6.64 -2.67 8.84
N ARG A 86 -6.34 -2.64 7.54
CA ARG A 86 -6.94 -1.74 6.55
C ARG A 86 -7.88 -2.50 5.61
N PRO A 87 -9.22 -2.40 5.80
CA PRO A 87 -10.18 -3.21 5.05
C PRO A 87 -10.12 -3.01 3.53
N LYS A 88 -9.83 -1.79 3.07
CA LYS A 88 -9.74 -1.50 1.63
C LYS A 88 -8.47 -2.08 1.02
N LEU A 89 -7.34 -2.01 1.75
CA LEU A 89 -6.11 -2.67 1.33
C LEU A 89 -6.28 -4.19 1.24
N HIS A 90 -6.99 -4.80 2.18
CA HIS A 90 -7.31 -6.23 2.11
C HIS A 90 -8.20 -6.59 0.92
N ARG A 91 -9.11 -5.70 0.50
CA ARG A 91 -9.87 -5.88 -0.74
C ARG A 91 -8.98 -5.81 -1.97
N LEU A 92 -8.03 -4.87 -1.99
CA LEU A 92 -7.04 -4.77 -3.06
C LEU A 92 -6.24 -6.08 -3.18
N PHE A 93 -5.76 -6.65 -2.07
CA PHE A 93 -5.06 -7.95 -2.09
C PHE A 93 -5.91 -9.05 -2.71
N LYS A 94 -7.22 -9.11 -2.39
CA LYS A 94 -8.11 -10.10 -3.00
C LYS A 94 -8.22 -9.98 -4.51
N LEU A 95 -8.22 -8.75 -5.05
CA LEU A 95 -8.20 -8.54 -6.50
C LEU A 95 -6.87 -8.95 -7.13
N VAL A 96 -5.76 -8.72 -6.42
CA VAL A 96 -4.42 -9.15 -6.83
C VAL A 96 -4.32 -10.67 -6.87
N ASP A 97 -4.75 -11.35 -5.80
CA ASP A 97 -4.77 -12.81 -5.69
C ASP A 97 -5.68 -13.46 -6.77
N ALA A 98 -6.78 -12.78 -7.12
CA ALA A 98 -7.70 -13.21 -8.18
C ALA A 98 -7.21 -12.87 -9.60
N HIS A 99 -6.06 -12.22 -9.77
CA HIS A 99 -5.54 -11.71 -11.05
C HIS A 99 -6.52 -10.80 -11.79
N GLU A 100 -7.28 -9.99 -11.05
CA GLU A 100 -8.28 -9.06 -11.60
C GLU A 100 -7.73 -7.64 -11.81
N VAL A 101 -6.47 -7.39 -11.47
CA VAL A 101 -5.78 -6.10 -11.56
C VAL A 101 -4.38 -6.29 -12.14
N ASP A 102 -3.94 -5.34 -12.97
CA ASP A 102 -2.61 -5.35 -13.58
C ASP A 102 -1.74 -4.22 -13.04
N VAL A 103 -2.35 -3.10 -12.60
CA VAL A 103 -1.66 -1.93 -12.07
C VAL A 103 -2.40 -1.36 -10.87
N VAL A 104 -1.66 -1.08 -9.79
CA VAL A 104 -2.14 -0.33 -8.62
C VAL A 104 -1.57 1.07 -8.70
N VAL A 105 -2.44 2.09 -8.78
CA VAL A 105 -2.04 3.50 -8.84
C VAL A 105 -2.33 4.18 -7.52
N VAL A 106 -1.33 4.85 -6.98
CA VAL A 106 -1.40 5.64 -5.73
C VAL A 106 -0.89 7.06 -5.96
N GLU A 107 -1.23 7.99 -5.11
CA GLU A 107 -0.66 9.34 -5.18
C GLU A 107 0.85 9.31 -4.91
N HIS A 108 1.26 8.62 -3.85
CA HIS A 108 2.65 8.40 -3.47
C HIS A 108 2.76 7.02 -2.81
N LYS A 109 3.93 6.40 -2.88
CA LYS A 109 4.19 5.05 -2.36
C LYS A 109 3.82 4.84 -0.88
N ASP A 110 3.92 5.89 -0.05
CA ASP A 110 3.56 5.81 1.37
C ASP A 110 2.04 5.76 1.61
N ARG A 111 1.22 6.09 0.61
CA ARG A 111 -0.24 5.88 0.67
C ARG A 111 -0.55 4.40 0.74
N LEU A 112 0.25 3.60 0.06
CA LEU A 112 0.12 2.14 0.13
C LEU A 112 0.68 1.59 1.45
N CYS A 113 1.90 2.02 1.83
CA CYS A 113 2.56 1.56 3.04
C CYS A 113 3.60 2.59 3.52
N ARG A 114 3.56 2.94 4.81
CA ARG A 114 4.48 3.92 5.40
C ARG A 114 5.91 3.38 5.51
N PHE A 115 6.04 2.11 5.86
CA PHE A 115 7.32 1.42 5.99
C PHE A 115 7.31 0.12 5.19
N ASN A 116 8.50 -0.35 4.82
CA ASN A 116 8.67 -1.64 4.14
C ASN A 116 7.93 -1.74 2.78
N PHE A 117 7.77 -0.63 2.08
CA PHE A 117 7.15 -0.60 0.75
C PHE A 117 7.73 -1.64 -0.20
N GLY A 118 9.05 -1.92 -0.10
CA GLY A 118 9.71 -2.93 -0.93
C GLY A 118 9.12 -4.33 -0.81
N PHE A 119 8.66 -4.75 0.37
CA PHE A 119 7.99 -6.05 0.53
C PHE A 119 6.64 -6.08 -0.17
N LEU A 120 5.89 -5.00 -0.04
CA LEU A 120 4.58 -4.89 -0.69
C LEU A 120 4.72 -4.83 -2.21
N GLN A 121 5.70 -4.10 -2.70
CA GLN A 121 6.04 -4.04 -4.12
C GLN A 121 6.45 -5.42 -4.66
N ALA A 122 7.29 -6.16 -3.92
CA ALA A 122 7.69 -7.51 -4.31
C ALA A 122 6.50 -8.48 -4.35
N TYR A 123 5.56 -8.36 -3.40
CA TYR A 123 4.32 -9.13 -3.39
C TYR A 123 3.49 -8.85 -4.65
N PHE A 124 3.22 -7.58 -4.98
CA PHE A 124 2.48 -7.22 -6.19
C PHE A 124 3.17 -7.72 -7.46
N GLN A 125 4.48 -7.51 -7.56
CA GLN A 125 5.28 -7.98 -8.70
C GLN A 125 5.24 -9.50 -8.86
N SER A 126 5.21 -10.26 -7.77
CA SER A 126 5.11 -11.73 -7.83
C SER A 126 3.78 -12.22 -8.40
N HIS A 127 2.73 -11.37 -8.34
CA HIS A 127 1.41 -11.62 -8.95
C HIS A 127 1.26 -10.95 -10.32
N GLY A 128 2.33 -10.38 -10.88
CA GLY A 128 2.32 -9.70 -12.17
C GLY A 128 1.66 -8.31 -12.12
N VAL A 129 1.50 -7.73 -10.95
CA VAL A 129 0.90 -6.41 -10.74
C VAL A 129 1.98 -5.35 -10.55
N GLU A 130 1.91 -4.26 -11.30
CA GLU A 130 2.78 -3.10 -11.14
C GLU A 130 2.19 -2.09 -10.15
N VAL A 131 3.07 -1.33 -9.46
CA VAL A 131 2.66 -0.22 -8.60
C VAL A 131 3.19 1.07 -9.19
N GLU A 132 2.30 1.98 -9.53
CA GLU A 132 2.61 3.31 -10.02
C GLU A 132 2.22 4.39 -9.00
N TRP A 133 2.98 5.47 -8.96
CA TRP A 133 2.65 6.65 -8.15
C TRP A 133 2.73 7.93 -8.98
N VAL A 134 1.84 8.86 -8.65
CA VAL A 134 1.62 10.09 -9.43
C VAL A 134 2.64 11.17 -9.09
N GLU A 135 3.06 11.25 -7.83
CA GLU A 135 3.94 12.29 -7.30
C GLU A 135 5.15 11.70 -6.58
N ASP A 136 6.33 12.25 -6.88
CA ASP A 136 7.58 11.87 -6.19
C ASP A 136 7.84 12.71 -4.94
N VAL A 137 7.23 13.90 -4.83
CA VAL A 137 7.43 14.85 -3.74
C VAL A 137 6.19 14.94 -2.87
N LEU A 138 6.39 14.71 -1.58
CA LEU A 138 5.35 14.81 -0.57
C LEU A 138 5.13 16.26 -0.14
N GLY A 139 3.87 16.69 -0.07
CA GLY A 139 3.50 18.00 0.45
C GLY A 139 3.67 18.11 1.98
N LYS A 140 3.56 19.34 2.52
CA LYS A 140 3.67 19.60 3.97
C LYS A 140 2.70 18.78 4.83
N SER A 141 1.50 18.47 4.34
CA SER A 141 0.52 17.65 5.04
C SER A 141 1.00 16.22 5.31
N TYR A 142 1.98 15.75 4.56
CA TYR A 142 2.58 14.43 4.78
C TYR A 142 3.46 14.37 6.03
N GLU A 143 4.25 15.41 6.27
CA GLU A 143 5.10 15.48 7.47
C GLU A 143 4.23 15.51 8.74
N GLU A 144 3.13 16.25 8.69
CA GLU A 144 2.13 16.29 9.77
C GLU A 144 1.51 14.91 10.00
N GLU A 145 1.09 14.22 8.93
CA GLU A 145 0.60 12.84 9.02
C GLU A 145 1.62 11.88 9.61
N LEU A 146 2.89 12.00 9.20
CA LEU A 146 3.94 11.14 9.71
C LEU A 146 4.13 11.32 11.22
N VAL A 147 4.10 12.57 11.69
CA VAL A 147 4.19 12.88 13.12
C VAL A 147 2.99 12.32 13.88
N GLU A 148 1.76 12.48 13.36
CA GLU A 148 0.54 11.91 13.95
C GLU A 148 0.61 10.38 14.04
N ASP A 149 1.02 9.73 12.96
CA ASP A 149 1.21 8.27 12.92
C ASP A 149 2.23 7.80 13.96
N MET A 150 3.35 8.51 14.11
CA MET A 150 4.37 8.20 15.12
C MET A 150 3.85 8.39 16.55
N LEU A 151 3.13 9.47 16.82
CA LEU A 151 2.51 9.72 18.14
C LEU A 151 1.49 8.64 18.48
N SER A 152 0.67 8.23 17.52
CA SER A 152 -0.28 7.13 17.68
C SER A 152 0.41 5.82 18.02
N LEU A 153 1.50 5.51 17.31
CA LEU A 153 2.31 4.32 17.57
C LEU A 153 2.91 4.36 18.99
N MET A 154 3.53 5.47 19.38
CA MET A 154 4.09 5.65 20.72
C MET A 154 3.04 5.49 21.82
N SER A 155 1.84 6.05 21.61
CA SER A 155 0.71 5.92 22.53
C SER A 155 0.27 4.47 22.67
N SER A 156 0.20 3.73 21.57
CA SER A 156 -0.12 2.30 21.56
C SER A 156 0.93 1.46 22.30
N PHE A 157 2.21 1.73 22.10
CA PHE A 157 3.30 1.08 22.85
C PHE A 157 3.23 1.38 24.34
N SER A 158 3.03 2.64 24.70
CA SER A 158 2.88 3.05 26.10
C SER A 158 1.71 2.33 26.77
N ALA A 159 0.55 2.29 26.14
CA ALA A 159 -0.62 1.58 26.65
C ALA A 159 -0.35 0.08 26.88
N ARG A 160 0.35 -0.58 25.95
CA ARG A 160 0.73 -2.01 26.08
C ARG A 160 1.70 -2.24 27.24
N ILE A 161 2.71 -1.37 27.40
CA ILE A 161 3.71 -1.48 28.50
C ILE A 161 3.02 -1.27 29.84
N TYR A 162 2.21 -0.23 30.00
CA TYR A 162 1.47 0.04 31.24
C TYR A 162 0.42 -1.02 31.54
N GLY A 163 -0.28 -1.51 30.52
CA GLY A 163 -1.24 -2.61 30.67
C GLY A 163 -0.59 -3.88 31.17
N LYS A 164 0.58 -4.25 30.64
CA LYS A 164 1.35 -5.42 31.09
C LYS A 164 1.80 -5.28 32.54
N ARG A 165 2.38 -4.12 32.93
CA ARG A 165 2.79 -3.83 34.31
C ARG A 165 1.60 -3.90 35.27
N SER A 166 0.45 -3.34 34.90
CA SER A 166 -0.77 -3.38 35.72
C SER A 166 -1.26 -4.82 35.93
N ALA A 167 -1.26 -5.63 34.87
CA ALA A 167 -1.64 -7.04 34.95
C ALA A 167 -0.69 -7.86 35.85
N GLU A 168 0.61 -7.63 35.76
CA GLU A 168 1.62 -8.27 36.64
C GLU A 168 1.44 -7.87 38.09
N ASN A 169 1.19 -6.60 38.38
CA ASN A 169 0.94 -6.12 39.74
C ASN A 169 -0.34 -6.73 40.33
N ARG A 170 -1.42 -6.84 39.54
CA ARG A 170 -2.66 -7.54 39.98
C ARG A 170 -2.41 -9.02 40.30
N ARG A 171 -1.60 -9.71 39.48
CA ARG A 171 -1.21 -11.11 39.73
C ARG A 171 -0.38 -11.27 41.00
N LYS A 172 0.59 -10.37 41.23
CA LYS A 172 1.41 -10.36 42.44
C LYS A 172 0.56 -10.12 43.71
N LYS A 173 -0.41 -9.18 43.64
CA LYS A 173 -1.32 -8.90 44.74
C LYS A 173 -2.20 -10.10 45.06
N LYS A 174 -2.81 -10.74 44.07
CA LYS A 174 -3.63 -11.96 44.27
C LYS A 174 -2.83 -13.15 44.82
N ARG A 175 -1.53 -13.28 44.45
CA ARG A 175 -0.66 -14.32 45.04
C ARG A 175 -0.36 -14.07 46.51
N LYS A 176 -0.12 -12.81 46.91
CA LYS A 176 0.11 -12.46 48.31
C LYS A 176 -1.14 -12.67 49.17
N GLU A 177 -2.32 -12.32 48.68
CA GLU A 177 -3.61 -12.53 49.35
C GLU A 177 -3.97 -14.01 49.52
N LYS A 178 -3.48 -14.92 48.68
CA LYS A 178 -3.69 -16.36 48.78
C LYS A 178 -2.67 -17.07 49.68
N ALA A 179 -1.57 -16.40 49.99
CA ALA A 179 -0.48 -16.96 50.84
C ALA A 179 -0.52 -16.46 52.29
N ALA A 180 -1.42 -15.54 52.60
CA ALA A 180 -1.74 -15.06 53.95
C ALA A 180 -3.01 -15.70 54.48
#